data_2d0a952fead7c88580fe0b6f85cba464
#
_entry.id   2d0a952fead7c88580fe0b6f85cba464
#
_cell.length_a   1.000
_cell.length_b   1.000
_cell.length_c   1.000
_cell.angle_alpha   90.00
_cell.angle_beta   90.00
_cell.angle_gamma   90.00
#
_symmetry.space_group_name_H-M   'P 1'
#
loop_
_entity.id
_entity.type
_entity.pdbx_description
1 polymer ?
#
loop_
_entity_poly.entity_id
_entity_poly.type
_entity_poly.pdbx_seq_one_letter_code
_entity_poly.pdbx_strand_id
1 'polypeptide(L)'
;ALYGSHTTYRVETSDRPVFAIYNKPKSWNIAFRLSGDGREGLALDSTAYCEARYTPGRRSYVLADPAWGTDSLRVSVLPLPDSEEAIWRFEGPQDCRFEGRLAPIRAKRLSRNGDMGADPADSFEASLTQPATTTAFTTDKTGIAYVLYTDGKLRRLSTARGRKLYQQAEAAREALVSRFRIETPDPFINTLGGALVAAAD
;
A
#
# COMPACT_ATOMS: atom_id res chain seq x y z
N ALA A 1 -1.87 10.30 -0.35
CA ALA A 1 -2.97 9.52 0.26
C ALA A 1 -3.74 8.76 -0.81
N LEU A 2 -4.32 7.61 -0.44
CA LEU A 2 -5.26 6.85 -1.24
C LEU A 2 -6.57 6.77 -0.45
N TYR A 3 -7.66 7.08 -1.12
CA TYR A 3 -9.01 7.09 -0.55
C TYR A 3 -9.86 6.01 -1.21
N GLY A 4 -10.75 5.37 -0.47
CA GLY A 4 -11.65 4.33 -0.97
C GLY A 4 -13.09 4.49 -0.45
N SER A 5 -13.31 5.46 0.42
CA SER A 5 -14.61 5.74 1.01
C SER A 5 -14.72 7.23 1.35
N HIS A 6 -15.94 7.70 1.59
CA HIS A 6 -16.23 9.08 2.04
C HIS A 6 -15.98 9.29 3.55
N THR A 7 -15.33 8.36 4.21
CA THR A 7 -14.94 8.47 5.62
C THR A 7 -13.58 9.16 5.77
N THR A 8 -13.14 9.34 7.00
CA THR A 8 -11.79 9.84 7.29
C THR A 8 -10.69 8.80 7.03
N TYR A 9 -11.04 7.59 6.60
CA TYR A 9 -10.11 6.53 6.28
C TYR A 9 -9.26 6.89 5.06
N ARG A 10 -7.96 6.68 5.18
CA ARG A 10 -7.04 6.79 4.05
C ARG A 10 -5.79 5.94 4.25
N VAL A 11 -5.18 5.55 3.16
CA VAL A 11 -3.87 4.92 3.11
C VAL A 11 -2.85 5.96 2.70
N GLU A 12 -1.97 6.33 3.61
CA GLU A 12 -0.82 7.15 3.31
C GLU A 12 0.31 6.27 2.77
N THR A 13 1.02 6.77 1.76
CA THR A 13 2.09 6.06 1.09
C THR A 13 3.34 6.92 1.05
N SER A 14 4.49 6.28 1.13
CA SER A 14 5.81 6.90 1.05
C SER A 14 6.47 6.59 -0.31
N ASP A 15 7.67 7.12 -0.54
CA ASP A 15 8.51 6.76 -1.70
C ASP A 15 9.14 5.38 -1.57
N ARG A 16 9.06 4.79 -0.40
CA ARG A 16 9.41 3.41 -0.09
C ARG A 16 8.16 2.65 0.37
N PRO A 17 8.10 1.31 0.28
CA PRO A 17 6.92 0.52 0.60
C PRO A 17 6.67 0.37 2.12
N VAL A 18 6.53 1.49 2.77
CA VAL A 18 6.00 1.63 4.13
C VAL A 18 4.74 2.49 4.08
N PHE A 19 3.76 2.17 4.90
CA PHE A 19 2.42 2.73 4.80
C PHE A 19 1.92 3.18 6.16
N ALA A 20 1.08 4.21 6.15
CA ALA A 20 0.31 4.58 7.32
C ALA A 20 -1.19 4.48 7.00
N ILE A 21 -1.93 3.84 7.87
CA ILE A 21 -3.39 3.81 7.81
C ILE A 21 -3.91 4.86 8.79
N TYR A 22 -4.60 5.85 8.26
CA TYR A 22 -5.37 6.76 9.08
C TYR A 22 -6.79 6.23 9.21
N ASN A 23 -7.16 5.92 10.44
CA ASN A 23 -8.52 5.51 10.78
C ASN A 23 -8.83 5.97 12.21
N LYS A 24 -9.98 6.57 12.44
CA LYS A 24 -10.41 6.90 13.82
C LYS A 24 -10.98 5.64 14.49
N PRO A 25 -10.67 5.41 15.77
CA PRO A 25 -9.83 6.22 16.65
C PRO A 25 -8.35 5.87 16.63
N LYS A 26 -7.92 4.87 15.84
CA LYS A 26 -6.54 4.36 15.83
C LYS A 26 -5.93 4.43 14.44
N SER A 27 -4.71 4.93 14.38
CA SER A 27 -3.90 4.93 13.16
C SER A 27 -2.79 3.88 13.28
N TRP A 28 -2.37 3.33 12.13
CA TRP A 28 -1.47 2.20 12.07
C TRP A 28 -0.35 2.44 11.08
N ASN A 29 0.83 1.95 11.41
CA ASN A 29 1.94 1.78 10.49
C ASN A 29 1.92 0.35 9.94
N ILE A 30 2.15 0.21 8.64
CA ILE A 30 2.29 -1.09 7.97
C ILE A 30 3.62 -1.11 7.25
N ALA A 31 4.43 -2.12 7.55
CA ALA A 31 5.68 -2.39 6.88
C ALA A 31 5.77 -3.88 6.53
N PHE A 32 6.55 -4.21 5.52
CA PHE A 32 6.75 -5.58 5.07
C PHE A 32 8.24 -5.91 5.02
N ARG A 33 8.55 -7.16 5.33
CA ARG A 33 9.92 -7.69 5.21
C ARG A 33 9.92 -9.10 4.65
N LEU A 34 11.02 -9.50 4.08
CA LEU A 34 11.27 -10.90 3.76
C LEU A 34 11.46 -11.72 5.03
N SER A 35 11.00 -12.96 5.00
CA SER A 35 11.18 -13.93 6.06
C SER A 35 11.56 -15.29 5.49
N GLY A 36 12.57 -15.97 6.08
CA GLY A 36 13.01 -17.32 5.68
C GLY A 36 14.09 -17.36 4.59
N ASP A 37 14.71 -18.52 4.44
CA ASP A 37 15.70 -18.90 3.42
C ASP A 37 17.01 -18.07 3.43
N GLY A 38 17.52 -17.70 4.63
CA GLY A 38 18.76 -16.92 4.78
C GLY A 38 18.63 -15.44 4.38
N ARG A 39 17.43 -15.00 4.00
CA ARG A 39 17.08 -13.62 3.66
C ARG A 39 16.29 -12.95 4.77
N GLU A 40 16.37 -13.50 5.97
CA GLU A 40 15.61 -13.01 7.12
C GLU A 40 15.94 -11.56 7.44
N GLY A 41 14.90 -10.75 7.52
CA GLY A 41 14.99 -9.40 8.02
C GLY A 41 15.19 -8.31 6.98
N LEU A 42 15.29 -8.61 5.66
CA LEU A 42 15.33 -7.55 4.65
C LEU A 42 13.98 -6.84 4.62
N ALA A 43 13.94 -5.63 5.14
CA ALA A 43 12.77 -4.77 5.05
C ALA A 43 12.59 -4.28 3.60
N LEU A 44 11.36 -4.28 3.10
CA LEU A 44 11.11 -3.89 1.71
C LEU A 44 11.38 -2.41 1.44
N ASP A 45 11.29 -1.57 2.45
CA ASP A 45 11.66 -0.14 2.39
C ASP A 45 13.18 0.11 2.38
N SER A 46 13.98 -0.92 2.66
CA SER A 46 15.46 -0.85 2.71
C SER A 46 16.14 -1.52 1.51
N THR A 47 15.37 -1.96 0.51
CA THR A 47 15.90 -2.58 -0.71
C THR A 47 16.82 -1.64 -1.49
N ALA A 48 17.84 -2.20 -2.15
CA ALA A 48 18.85 -1.42 -2.89
C ALA A 48 18.22 -0.59 -4.02
N TYR A 49 17.22 -1.13 -4.70
CA TYR A 49 16.45 -0.42 -5.72
C TYR A 49 14.98 -0.34 -5.36
N CYS A 50 14.40 0.84 -5.56
CA CYS A 50 12.97 1.07 -5.43
C CYS A 50 12.51 2.13 -6.45
N GLU A 51 11.67 1.73 -7.38
CA GLU A 51 10.89 2.65 -8.20
C GLU A 51 9.48 2.75 -7.63
N ALA A 52 9.06 3.95 -7.25
CA ALA A 52 7.73 4.22 -6.73
C ALA A 52 6.89 4.95 -7.78
N ARG A 53 5.71 4.41 -8.12
CA ARG A 53 4.79 5.01 -9.09
C ARG A 53 3.45 5.28 -8.46
N TYR A 54 2.99 6.51 -8.57
CA TYR A 54 1.62 6.88 -8.28
C TYR A 54 0.81 6.92 -9.56
N THR A 55 -0.32 6.25 -9.56
CA THR A 55 -1.42 6.48 -10.50
C THR A 55 -2.64 6.88 -9.69
N PRO A 56 -3.55 7.73 -10.19
CA PRO A 56 -4.70 8.16 -9.40
C PRO A 56 -5.40 7.00 -8.69
N GLY A 57 -5.47 7.08 -7.36
CA GLY A 57 -6.06 6.05 -6.50
C GLY A 57 -5.23 4.78 -6.28
N ARG A 58 -4.00 4.67 -6.82
CA ARG A 58 -3.12 3.49 -6.63
C ARG A 58 -1.67 3.89 -6.42
N ARG A 59 -0.97 3.21 -5.53
CA ARG A 59 0.49 3.28 -5.39
C ARG A 59 1.10 1.93 -5.73
N SER A 60 2.19 1.93 -6.47
CA SER A 60 2.94 0.72 -6.80
C SER A 60 4.44 0.95 -6.68
N TYR A 61 5.16 -0.14 -6.44
CA TYR A 61 6.61 -0.17 -6.27
C TYR A 61 7.19 -1.32 -7.09
N VAL A 62 8.35 -1.08 -7.67
CA VAL A 62 9.23 -2.12 -8.22
C VAL A 62 10.49 -2.10 -7.37
N LEU A 63 10.80 -3.24 -6.77
CA LEU A 63 11.91 -3.42 -5.84
C LEU A 63 12.88 -4.43 -6.41
N ALA A 64 14.16 -4.18 -6.25
CA ALA A 64 15.21 -5.16 -6.51
C ALA A 64 16.31 -5.05 -5.45
N ASP A 65 16.91 -6.18 -5.16
CA ASP A 65 17.98 -6.28 -4.18
C ASP A 65 18.93 -7.43 -4.56
N PRO A 66 20.24 -7.28 -4.37
CA PRO A 66 21.21 -8.36 -4.62
C PRO A 66 20.87 -9.68 -3.90
N ALA A 67 20.17 -9.61 -2.77
CA ALA A 67 19.68 -10.77 -2.04
C ALA A 67 18.67 -11.63 -2.85
N TRP A 68 18.06 -11.08 -3.90
CA TRP A 68 17.13 -11.79 -4.79
C TRP A 68 17.76 -12.23 -6.11
N GLY A 69 19.04 -11.96 -6.30
CA GLY A 69 19.70 -12.18 -7.59
C GLY A 69 19.17 -11.22 -8.66
N THR A 70 18.67 -11.77 -9.76
CA THR A 70 18.09 -10.98 -10.87
C THR A 70 16.59 -10.74 -10.75
N ASP A 71 15.95 -11.29 -9.74
CA ASP A 71 14.50 -11.18 -9.54
C ASP A 71 14.11 -9.78 -9.05
N SER A 72 12.89 -9.40 -9.35
CA SER A 72 12.26 -8.20 -8.84
C SER A 72 10.94 -8.52 -8.14
N LEU A 73 10.59 -7.68 -7.18
CA LEU A 73 9.31 -7.74 -6.50
C LEU A 73 8.49 -6.49 -6.87
N ARG A 74 7.25 -6.70 -7.26
CA ARG A 74 6.27 -5.63 -7.41
C ARG A 74 5.30 -5.65 -6.24
N VAL A 75 5.07 -4.48 -5.66
CA VAL A 75 4.08 -4.30 -4.60
C VAL A 75 3.12 -3.21 -5.04
N SER A 76 1.84 -3.47 -4.96
CA SER A 76 0.83 -2.44 -5.23
C SER A 76 -0.23 -2.42 -4.14
N VAL A 77 -0.77 -1.25 -3.87
CA VAL A 77 -1.81 -1.04 -2.86
C VAL A 77 -2.97 -0.25 -3.44
N LEU A 78 -4.16 -0.71 -3.10
CA LEU A 78 -5.44 -0.09 -3.41
C LEU A 78 -6.31 -0.03 -2.15
N PRO A 79 -6.97 1.08 -1.86
CA PRO A 79 -8.10 1.08 -0.95
C PRO A 79 -9.27 0.33 -1.60
N LEU A 80 -10.10 -0.32 -0.80
CA LEU A 80 -11.33 -0.91 -1.29
C LEU A 80 -12.45 0.14 -1.32
N PRO A 81 -13.34 0.10 -2.32
CA PRO A 81 -14.44 1.04 -2.42
C PRO A 81 -15.42 0.87 -1.26
N ASP A 82 -15.98 1.99 -0.80
CA ASP A 82 -17.03 2.07 0.22
C ASP A 82 -16.70 1.34 1.54
N SER A 83 -15.40 1.22 1.85
CA SER A 83 -14.94 0.53 3.06
C SER A 83 -13.69 1.16 3.65
N GLU A 84 -13.41 0.85 4.90
CA GLU A 84 -12.17 1.23 5.59
C GLU A 84 -11.14 0.09 5.51
N GLU A 85 -10.92 -0.39 4.30
CA GLU A 85 -10.05 -1.52 3.99
C GLU A 85 -9.07 -1.16 2.87
N ALA A 86 -7.93 -1.86 2.84
CA ALA A 86 -6.97 -1.76 1.75
C ALA A 86 -6.37 -3.12 1.42
N ILE A 87 -6.07 -3.33 0.16
CA ILE A 87 -5.49 -4.57 -0.33
C ILE A 87 -4.11 -4.31 -0.96
N TRP A 88 -3.13 -5.12 -0.55
CA TRP A 88 -1.81 -5.21 -1.16
C TRP A 88 -1.74 -6.44 -2.04
N ARG A 89 -1.17 -6.25 -3.22
CA ARG A 89 -0.76 -7.34 -4.12
C ARG A 89 0.75 -7.35 -4.22
N PHE A 90 1.33 -8.51 -3.97
CA PHE A 90 2.74 -8.84 -4.16
C PHE A 90 2.88 -9.72 -5.38
N GLU A 91 3.88 -9.43 -6.22
CA GLU A 91 4.16 -10.17 -7.44
C GLU A 91 5.68 -10.27 -7.60
N GLY A 92 6.22 -11.47 -7.48
CA GLY A 92 7.65 -11.73 -7.47
C GLY A 92 7.99 -13.22 -7.55
N PRO A 93 9.12 -13.64 -6.99
CA PRO A 93 9.50 -15.05 -6.99
C PRO A 93 8.45 -15.96 -6.37
N GLN A 94 8.37 -17.19 -6.85
CA GLN A 94 7.49 -18.22 -6.27
C GLN A 94 7.96 -18.58 -4.86
N ASP A 95 7.01 -18.99 -4.03
CA ASP A 95 7.24 -19.44 -2.66
C ASP A 95 8.05 -18.47 -1.79
N CYS A 96 8.14 -17.18 -2.19
CA CYS A 96 8.80 -16.14 -1.44
C CYS A 96 8.00 -15.82 -0.18
N ARG A 97 8.66 -15.88 0.98
CA ARG A 97 8.03 -15.68 2.29
C ARG A 97 8.18 -14.25 2.76
N PHE A 98 7.10 -13.70 3.27
CA PHE A 98 7.02 -12.36 3.80
C PHE A 98 6.38 -12.33 5.17
N GLU A 99 6.69 -11.28 5.91
CA GLU A 99 5.99 -10.88 7.10
C GLU A 99 5.50 -9.45 6.95
N GLY A 100 4.19 -9.26 7.11
CA GLY A 100 3.58 -7.94 7.27
C GLY A 100 3.50 -7.59 8.75
N ARG A 101 3.99 -6.41 9.10
CA ARG A 101 3.95 -5.86 10.45
C ARG A 101 2.93 -4.74 10.51
N LEU A 102 2.02 -4.82 11.46
CA LEU A 102 1.05 -3.78 11.79
C LEU A 102 1.33 -3.28 13.20
N ALA A 103 1.61 -2.00 13.34
CA ALA A 103 1.91 -1.38 14.62
C ALA A 103 1.15 -0.06 14.76
N PRO A 104 0.74 0.35 15.97
CA PRO A 104 0.17 1.67 16.17
C PRO A 104 1.20 2.74 15.79
N ILE A 105 0.72 3.85 15.25
CA ILE A 105 1.58 4.98 14.90
C ILE A 105 2.03 5.69 16.16
N ARG A 106 3.31 6.09 16.17
CA ARG A 106 3.92 6.83 17.28
C ARG A 106 3.37 8.26 17.36
N ALA A 107 3.10 8.89 16.25
CA ALA A 107 2.58 10.24 16.18
C ALA A 107 1.13 10.33 16.68
N LYS A 108 0.85 11.32 17.50
CA LYS A 108 -0.48 11.50 18.12
C LYS A 108 -1.56 11.97 17.15
N ARG A 109 -1.19 12.53 15.99
CA ARG A 109 -2.13 13.06 15.00
C ARG A 109 -1.57 12.94 13.60
N LEU A 110 -2.28 12.22 12.75
CA LEU A 110 -2.22 12.34 11.30
C LEU A 110 -3.30 13.36 10.91
N SER A 111 -3.07 14.63 11.14
CA SER A 111 -4.02 15.66 10.75
C SER A 111 -3.33 16.65 9.83
N ARG A 112 -3.88 16.82 8.67
CA ARG A 112 -3.59 17.98 7.84
C ARG A 112 -4.47 19.12 8.36
N ASN A 113 -3.90 20.09 9.04
CA ASN A 113 -4.58 21.31 9.50
C ASN A 113 -4.85 22.27 8.33
N GLY A 114 -5.46 21.77 7.24
CA GLY A 114 -5.66 22.56 6.03
C GLY A 114 -4.40 22.77 5.19
N ASP A 115 -3.27 22.22 5.61
CA ASP A 115 -2.02 22.29 4.87
C ASP A 115 -2.00 21.29 3.70
N MET A 116 -1.50 21.73 2.57
CA MET A 116 -1.20 20.88 1.41
C MET A 116 0.11 20.11 1.56
N GLY A 117 0.69 20.08 2.76
CA GLY A 117 1.93 19.39 3.07
C GLY A 117 1.81 17.87 3.14
N ALA A 118 2.94 17.18 3.03
CA ALA A 118 3.05 15.76 3.35
C ALA A 118 2.84 15.53 4.85
N ASP A 119 2.35 14.34 5.21
CA ASP A 119 2.32 13.95 6.61
C ASP A 119 3.77 13.89 7.17
N PRO A 120 3.97 14.22 8.46
CA PRO A 120 5.30 14.16 9.05
C PRO A 120 5.93 12.77 8.91
N ALA A 121 7.25 12.72 8.79
CA ALA A 121 7.98 11.46 8.64
C ALA A 121 7.70 10.47 9.79
N ASP A 122 7.51 10.97 11.01
CA ASP A 122 7.15 10.16 12.19
C ASP A 122 5.79 9.48 12.08
N SER A 123 4.92 9.90 11.17
CA SER A 123 3.67 9.20 10.86
C SER A 123 3.90 7.80 10.30
N PHE A 124 5.06 7.57 9.70
CA PHE A 124 5.46 6.27 9.17
C PHE A 124 6.28 5.44 10.16
N GLU A 125 6.55 5.98 11.34
CA GLU A 125 7.24 5.28 12.41
C GLU A 125 6.24 4.56 13.34
N ALA A 126 6.54 3.30 13.64
CA ALA A 126 5.74 2.54 14.58
C ALA A 126 5.96 3.02 16.02
N SER A 127 4.91 2.96 16.83
CA SER A 127 5.02 3.17 18.28
C SER A 127 5.92 2.11 18.91
N LEU A 128 6.84 2.54 19.79
CA LEU A 128 7.68 1.65 20.58
C LEU A 128 6.98 1.13 21.84
N THR A 129 5.89 1.76 22.25
CA THR A 129 5.19 1.46 23.52
C THR A 129 4.12 0.39 23.39
N GLN A 130 3.70 0.06 22.16
CA GLN A 130 2.71 -0.99 21.91
C GLN A 130 3.28 -2.04 20.96
N PRO A 131 3.05 -3.32 21.24
CA PRO A 131 3.57 -4.40 20.40
C PRO A 131 2.92 -4.35 19.02
N ALA A 132 3.72 -4.60 17.99
CA ALA A 132 3.23 -4.84 16.65
C ALA A 132 2.61 -6.24 16.55
N THR A 133 1.59 -6.37 15.70
CA THR A 133 1.12 -7.67 15.25
C THR A 133 1.77 -8.01 13.92
N THR A 134 2.03 -9.29 13.70
CA THR A 134 2.66 -9.79 12.48
C THR A 134 1.76 -10.77 11.77
N THR A 135 1.85 -10.78 10.45
CA THR A 135 1.11 -11.71 9.58
C THR A 135 2.07 -12.27 8.56
N ALA A 136 2.33 -13.58 8.65
CA ALA A 136 3.14 -14.28 7.66
C ALA A 136 2.31 -14.62 6.42
N PHE A 137 2.92 -14.48 5.24
CA PHE A 137 2.33 -14.89 3.98
C PHE A 137 3.40 -15.27 2.97
N THR A 138 3.00 -15.98 1.94
CA THR A 138 3.90 -16.51 0.93
C THR A 138 3.27 -16.27 -0.44
N THR A 139 4.08 -15.93 -1.44
CA THR A 139 3.65 -15.97 -2.84
C THR A 139 3.32 -17.41 -3.24
N ASP A 140 2.33 -17.55 -4.07
CA ASP A 140 1.95 -18.87 -4.60
C ASP A 140 2.88 -19.31 -5.75
N LYS A 141 2.53 -20.43 -6.39
CA LYS A 141 3.28 -20.97 -7.55
C LYS A 141 3.27 -20.06 -8.78
N THR A 142 2.44 -19.04 -8.80
CA THR A 142 2.41 -17.98 -9.82
C THR A 142 3.16 -16.71 -9.38
N GLY A 143 3.82 -16.74 -8.23
CA GLY A 143 4.54 -15.61 -7.68
C GLY A 143 3.65 -14.52 -7.08
N ILE A 144 2.39 -14.82 -6.76
CA ILE A 144 1.41 -13.82 -6.31
C ILE A 144 0.98 -14.05 -4.87
N ALA A 145 0.87 -12.99 -4.09
CA ALA A 145 0.23 -13.00 -2.77
C ALA A 145 -0.66 -11.77 -2.60
N TYR A 146 -1.67 -11.91 -1.74
CA TYR A 146 -2.57 -10.82 -1.35
C TYR A 146 -2.68 -10.71 0.16
N VAL A 147 -2.62 -9.47 0.64
CA VAL A 147 -2.82 -9.12 2.05
C VAL A 147 -3.88 -8.04 2.13
N LEU A 148 -4.82 -8.20 3.04
CA LEU A 148 -5.91 -7.26 3.32
C LEU A 148 -5.68 -6.61 4.67
N TYR A 149 -5.76 -5.28 4.74
CA TYR A 149 -6.01 -4.57 5.98
C TYR A 149 -7.52 -4.44 6.17
N THR A 150 -7.99 -4.89 7.30
CA THR A 150 -9.38 -4.78 7.72
C THR A 150 -9.46 -4.70 9.24
N ASP A 151 -10.20 -3.75 9.76
CA ASP A 151 -10.52 -3.63 11.17
C ASP A 151 -9.29 -3.76 12.11
N GLY A 152 -8.22 -3.01 11.81
CA GLY A 152 -6.98 -3.00 12.60
C GLY A 152 -6.19 -4.31 12.54
N LYS A 153 -6.33 -5.09 11.49
CA LYS A 153 -5.63 -6.36 11.28
C LYS A 153 -5.13 -6.50 9.85
N LEU A 154 -3.97 -7.13 9.70
CA LEU A 154 -3.54 -7.67 8.41
C LEU A 154 -4.01 -9.12 8.28
N ARG A 155 -4.55 -9.47 7.13
CA ARG A 155 -5.02 -10.84 6.83
C ARG A 155 -4.49 -11.30 5.50
N ARG A 156 -3.84 -12.44 5.48
CA ARG A 156 -3.54 -13.16 4.24
C ARG A 156 -4.84 -13.61 3.59
N LEU A 157 -4.95 -13.42 2.28
CA LEU A 157 -6.06 -13.94 1.48
C LEU A 157 -5.61 -15.15 0.65
N SER A 158 -6.54 -16.04 0.33
CA SER A 158 -6.30 -16.99 -0.76
C SER A 158 -6.15 -16.24 -2.08
N THR A 159 -5.36 -16.76 -3.00
CA THR A 159 -5.12 -16.12 -4.32
C THR A 159 -6.43 -15.83 -5.05
N ALA A 160 -7.40 -16.75 -5.03
CA ALA A 160 -8.68 -16.56 -5.68
C ALA A 160 -9.48 -15.38 -5.08
N ARG A 161 -9.58 -15.32 -3.75
CA ARG A 161 -10.27 -14.23 -3.06
C ARG A 161 -9.55 -12.91 -3.23
N GLY A 162 -8.23 -12.90 -3.07
CA GLY A 162 -7.39 -11.72 -3.23
C GLY A 162 -7.48 -11.14 -4.65
N ARG A 163 -7.41 -12.00 -5.66
CA ARG A 163 -7.57 -11.60 -7.06
C ARG A 163 -8.93 -10.96 -7.31
N LYS A 164 -10.00 -11.58 -6.82
CA LYS A 164 -11.36 -11.03 -6.97
C LYS A 164 -11.48 -9.64 -6.35
N LEU A 165 -11.06 -9.47 -5.08
CA LEU A 165 -11.13 -8.19 -4.39
C LEU A 165 -10.25 -7.13 -5.04
N TYR A 166 -9.04 -7.50 -5.46
CA TYR A 166 -8.13 -6.59 -6.12
C TYR A 166 -8.69 -6.10 -7.47
N GLN A 167 -9.28 -7.01 -8.26
CA GLN A 167 -9.93 -6.65 -9.53
C GLN A 167 -11.14 -5.75 -9.31
N GLN A 168 -11.94 -5.99 -8.27
CA GLN A 168 -13.07 -5.13 -7.92
C GLN A 168 -12.61 -3.72 -7.51
N ALA A 169 -11.56 -3.62 -6.69
CA ALA A 169 -10.98 -2.35 -6.30
C ALA A 169 -10.40 -1.59 -7.52
N GLU A 170 -9.70 -2.30 -8.40
CA GLU A 170 -9.15 -1.71 -9.63
C GLU A 170 -10.25 -1.21 -10.57
N ALA A 171 -11.31 -1.98 -10.74
CA ALA A 171 -12.45 -1.59 -11.58
C ALA A 171 -13.18 -0.36 -11.01
N ALA A 172 -13.39 -0.31 -9.69
CA ALA A 172 -14.00 0.84 -9.03
C ALA A 172 -13.11 2.09 -9.16
N ARG A 173 -11.80 1.95 -8.94
CA ARG A 173 -10.82 3.01 -9.17
C ARG A 173 -10.87 3.54 -10.61
N GLU A 174 -10.87 2.64 -11.58
CA GLU A 174 -10.90 3.02 -13.00
C GLU A 174 -12.19 3.75 -13.36
N ALA A 175 -13.32 3.25 -12.89
CA ALA A 175 -14.62 3.91 -13.07
C ALA A 175 -14.64 5.33 -12.47
N LEU A 176 -14.00 5.51 -11.31
CA LEU A 176 -13.90 6.80 -10.64
C LEU A 176 -12.99 7.76 -11.43
N VAL A 177 -11.75 7.38 -11.67
CA VAL A 177 -10.74 8.26 -12.27
C VAL A 177 -11.02 8.60 -13.73
N SER A 178 -11.83 7.81 -14.42
CA SER A 178 -12.25 8.06 -15.80
C SER A 178 -13.38 9.07 -15.95
N ARG A 179 -14.00 9.51 -14.84
CA ARG A 179 -15.10 10.49 -14.87
C ARG A 179 -14.69 11.86 -15.43
N PHE A 180 -13.42 12.20 -15.29
CA PHE A 180 -12.87 13.42 -15.87
C PHE A 180 -11.52 13.14 -16.51
N ARG A 181 -11.39 13.49 -17.78
CA ARG A 181 -10.18 13.26 -18.57
C ARG A 181 -9.64 14.58 -19.08
N ILE A 182 -8.33 14.74 -18.99
CA ILE A 182 -7.57 15.85 -19.57
C ILE A 182 -6.73 15.27 -20.70
N GLU A 183 -6.77 15.90 -21.86
CA GLU A 183 -5.94 15.53 -23.02
C GLU A 183 -5.08 16.72 -23.44
N THR A 184 -3.78 16.58 -23.24
CA THR A 184 -2.75 17.55 -23.63
C THR A 184 -1.55 16.82 -24.20
N PRO A 185 -0.63 17.50 -24.89
CA PRO A 185 0.63 16.91 -25.32
C PRO A 185 1.51 16.42 -24.15
N ASP A 186 1.29 16.93 -22.94
CA ASP A 186 2.05 16.53 -21.75
C ASP A 186 1.36 15.38 -21.00
N PRO A 187 1.95 14.18 -20.98
CA PRO A 187 1.36 13.02 -20.32
C PRO A 187 1.24 13.18 -18.80
N PHE A 188 2.06 14.03 -18.17
CA PHE A 188 1.95 14.28 -16.73
C PHE A 188 0.71 15.13 -16.40
N ILE A 189 0.41 16.13 -17.23
CA ILE A 189 -0.81 16.94 -17.10
C ILE A 189 -2.05 16.06 -17.26
N ASN A 190 -2.02 15.09 -18.16
CA ASN A 190 -3.14 14.20 -18.42
C ASN A 190 -3.53 13.35 -17.20
N THR A 191 -2.60 13.12 -16.25
CA THR A 191 -2.90 12.39 -15.01
C THR A 191 -3.68 13.23 -13.99
N LEU A 192 -3.69 14.56 -14.13
CA LEU A 192 -4.34 15.46 -13.17
C LEU A 192 -5.85 15.25 -13.13
N GLY A 193 -6.49 14.98 -14.27
CA GLY A 193 -7.93 14.74 -14.34
C GLY A 193 -8.38 13.67 -13.35
N GLY A 194 -7.81 12.47 -13.46
CA GLY A 194 -8.11 11.36 -12.55
C GLY A 194 -7.69 11.61 -11.10
N ALA A 195 -6.58 12.34 -10.89
CA ALA A 195 -6.12 12.68 -9.53
C ALA A 195 -7.08 13.65 -8.84
N LEU A 196 -7.60 14.64 -9.55
CA LEU A 196 -8.59 15.58 -9.02
C LEU A 196 -9.90 14.88 -8.65
N VAL A 197 -10.38 13.98 -9.51
CA VAL A 197 -11.58 13.19 -9.22
C VAL A 197 -11.36 12.33 -7.98
N ALA A 198 -10.26 11.59 -7.90
CA ALA A 198 -9.95 10.74 -6.75
C ALA A 198 -9.76 11.52 -5.43
N ALA A 199 -9.48 12.82 -5.50
CA ALA A 199 -9.33 13.68 -4.32
C ALA A 199 -10.64 14.38 -3.92
N ALA A 200 -11.60 14.49 -4.85
CA ALA A 200 -12.87 15.20 -4.66
C ALA A 200 -14.03 14.24 -4.31
N ASP A 201 -13.87 12.93 -4.57
CA ASP A 201 -14.87 11.91 -4.27
C ASP A 201 -14.80 11.52 -2.79
#